data_962b28b1d7352cdaba042c6f0eadec4f
#
_entry.id   962b28b1d7352cdaba042c6f0eadec4f
#
_cell.length_a   1.000
_cell.length_b   1.000
_cell.length_c   1.000
_cell.angle_alpha   90.00
_cell.angle_beta   90.00
_cell.angle_gamma   90.00
#
_symmetry.space_group_name_H-M   'P 1'
#
loop_
_entity.id
_entity.type
_entity.pdbx_description
1 polymer ?
#
loop_
_entity_poly.entity_id
_entity_poly.type
_entity_poly.pdbx_seq_one_letter_code
_entity_poly.pdbx_strand_id
1 'polypeptide(L)'
;AVQGYCIFGGWMIASAMDVIFASTDAMFLGSHFQYFCMPWDLHPRKVKELLFESRFIDAGEACELGLVNRVLPASDLTTYTTDWAQRVAKNDPFQLRMMKMAVNHAEETQGFTAHTQAAHSMYVLARMGEKDPGSYIEQTDEKRRPMVEVALQNYQRRNSD
;
A
#
# COMPACT_ATOMS: atom_id res chain seq x y z
N ALA A 1 -9.75 -5.93 -6.72
CA ALA A 1 -8.86 -6.01 -7.88
C ALA A 1 -8.14 -4.68 -8.08
N VAL A 2 -6.83 -4.71 -8.37
CA VAL A 2 -5.98 -3.56 -8.62
C VAL A 2 -5.32 -3.69 -9.98
N GLN A 3 -5.37 -2.64 -10.79
CA GLN A 3 -4.70 -2.56 -12.09
C GLN A 3 -4.11 -1.16 -12.31
N GLY A 4 -3.02 -1.05 -13.05
CA GLY A 4 -2.34 0.22 -13.25
C GLY A 4 -1.81 0.82 -11.94
N TYR A 5 -1.93 2.12 -11.76
CA TYR A 5 -1.34 2.82 -10.61
C TYR A 5 -2.22 2.80 -9.37
N CYS A 6 -1.71 2.26 -8.28
CA CYS A 6 -2.29 2.25 -6.93
C CYS A 6 -1.46 3.15 -6.00
N ILE A 7 -1.72 4.44 -6.04
CA ILE A 7 -0.87 5.47 -5.44
C ILE A 7 -1.55 6.08 -4.21
N PHE A 8 -0.83 6.23 -3.09
CA PHE A 8 -1.25 6.92 -1.86
C PHE A 8 -2.65 6.50 -1.39
N GLY A 9 -3.69 7.31 -1.70
CA GLY A 9 -5.08 6.99 -1.37
C GLY A 9 -5.58 5.69 -2.00
N GLY A 10 -5.07 5.31 -3.18
CA GLY A 10 -5.34 4.01 -3.79
C GLY A 10 -4.84 2.86 -2.93
N TRP A 11 -3.59 2.95 -2.43
CA TRP A 11 -3.05 1.96 -1.50
C TRP A 11 -3.86 1.90 -0.19
N MET A 12 -4.22 3.06 0.39
CA MET A 12 -5.05 3.11 1.60
C MET A 12 -6.38 2.37 1.42
N ILE A 13 -7.04 2.54 0.27
CA ILE A 13 -8.30 1.84 -0.04
C ILE A 13 -8.04 0.34 -0.23
N ALA A 14 -6.98 -0.03 -0.93
CA ALA A 14 -6.62 -1.43 -1.15
C ALA A 14 -6.35 -2.15 0.19
N SER A 15 -5.58 -1.54 1.10
CA SER A 15 -5.27 -2.09 2.42
C SER A 15 -6.48 -2.24 3.35
N ALA A 16 -7.56 -1.50 3.10
CA ALA A 16 -8.82 -1.68 3.83
C ALA A 16 -9.65 -2.89 3.35
N MET A 17 -9.19 -3.55 2.27
CA MET A 17 -9.87 -4.74 1.72
C MET A 17 -9.28 -6.03 2.31
N ASP A 18 -10.11 -7.07 2.40
CA ASP A 18 -9.72 -8.34 3.00
C ASP A 18 -8.74 -9.16 2.13
N VAL A 19 -8.84 -9.02 0.80
CA VAL A 19 -8.02 -9.76 -0.18
C VAL A 19 -7.76 -8.88 -1.39
N ILE A 20 -6.52 -8.88 -1.87
CA ILE A 20 -6.08 -8.06 -2.99
C ILE A 20 -5.56 -8.96 -4.13
N PHE A 21 -6.16 -8.84 -5.32
CA PHE A 21 -5.64 -9.38 -6.56
C PHE A 21 -5.18 -8.24 -7.46
N ALA A 22 -4.03 -8.39 -8.11
CA ALA A 22 -3.45 -7.36 -8.96
C ALA A 22 -3.19 -7.87 -10.38
N SER A 23 -3.27 -6.99 -11.35
CA SER A 23 -2.77 -7.26 -12.70
C SER A 23 -1.24 -7.11 -12.76
N THR A 24 -0.62 -7.75 -13.76
CA THR A 24 0.83 -7.70 -13.98
C THR A 24 1.38 -6.29 -14.21
N ASP A 25 0.52 -5.35 -14.62
CA ASP A 25 0.87 -3.94 -14.83
C ASP A 25 0.62 -3.06 -13.60
N ALA A 26 0.17 -3.63 -12.49
CA ALA A 26 -0.09 -2.85 -11.29
C ALA A 26 1.19 -2.35 -10.63
N MET A 27 1.18 -1.07 -10.26
CA MET A 27 2.29 -0.37 -9.62
C MET A 27 1.79 0.31 -8.36
N PHE A 28 2.45 0.04 -7.23
CA PHE A 28 2.05 0.56 -5.93
C PHE A 28 3.04 1.60 -5.43
N LEU A 29 2.52 2.73 -4.92
CA LEU A 29 3.32 3.76 -4.25
C LEU A 29 2.66 4.13 -2.93
N GLY A 30 3.34 3.78 -1.85
CA GLY A 30 2.93 4.13 -0.49
C GLY A 30 3.46 5.49 -0.05
N SER A 31 2.86 6.04 1.00
CA SER A 31 3.35 7.22 1.70
C SER A 31 2.90 7.19 3.15
N HIS A 32 3.60 7.96 3.99
CA HIS A 32 3.10 8.28 5.32
C HIS A 32 1.92 9.26 5.16
N PHE A 33 0.71 8.74 5.30
CA PHE A 33 -0.53 9.47 5.05
C PHE A 33 -1.49 9.35 6.23
N GLN A 34 -2.70 9.89 6.08
CA GLN A 34 -3.73 9.96 7.14
C GLN A 34 -4.11 8.60 7.71
N TYR A 35 -4.24 7.59 6.85
CA TYR A 35 -4.45 6.20 7.22
C TYR A 35 -3.19 5.42 6.90
N PHE A 36 -2.30 5.31 7.87
CA PHE A 36 -1.00 4.69 7.68
C PHE A 36 -1.06 3.20 7.96
N CYS A 37 -1.50 2.44 6.97
CA CYS A 37 -1.68 0.98 7.04
C CYS A 37 -0.43 0.17 6.68
N MET A 38 0.53 0.74 5.95
CA MET A 38 1.68 -0.01 5.42
C MET A 38 2.40 -0.93 6.43
N PRO A 39 2.61 -0.54 7.71
CA PRO A 39 3.24 -1.45 8.69
C PRO A 39 2.39 -2.66 9.09
N TRP A 40 1.12 -2.68 8.71
CA TRP A 40 0.19 -3.80 8.90
C TRP A 40 0.11 -4.69 7.67
N ASP A 41 0.30 -4.09 6.49
CA ASP A 41 0.36 -4.81 5.22
C ASP A 41 1.70 -5.51 5.01
N LEU A 42 2.80 -4.90 5.48
CA LEU A 42 4.18 -5.31 5.19
C LEU A 42 5.04 -5.32 6.45
N HIS A 43 6.12 -6.09 6.40
CA HIS A 43 7.11 -6.09 7.48
C HIS A 43 7.69 -4.68 7.70
N PRO A 44 7.80 -4.17 8.95
CA PRO A 44 8.21 -2.78 9.23
C PRO A 44 9.56 -2.33 8.64
N ARG A 45 10.52 -3.24 8.48
CA ARG A 45 11.81 -2.92 7.82
C ARG A 45 11.63 -2.63 6.34
N LYS A 46 10.77 -3.40 5.67
CA LYS A 46 10.45 -3.18 4.26
C LYS A 46 9.67 -1.89 4.06
N VAL A 47 8.73 -1.58 4.94
CA VAL A 47 8.02 -0.30 4.93
C VAL A 47 8.98 0.89 5.01
N LYS A 48 9.95 0.83 5.93
CA LYS A 48 10.96 1.90 6.06
C LYS A 48 11.82 2.02 4.79
N GLU A 49 12.27 0.91 4.22
CA GLU A 49 13.01 0.89 2.96
C GLU A 49 12.21 1.60 1.85
N LEU A 50 10.97 1.17 1.63
CA LEU A 50 10.11 1.74 0.59
C LEU A 50 9.85 3.24 0.77
N LEU A 51 9.59 3.66 2.01
CA LEU A 51 9.31 5.06 2.32
C LEU A 51 10.57 5.93 2.22
N PHE A 52 11.73 5.44 2.67
CA PHE A 52 12.99 6.19 2.61
C PHE A 52 13.49 6.32 1.18
N GLU A 53 13.34 5.28 0.38
CA GLU A 53 13.67 5.31 -1.06
C GLU A 53 12.65 6.08 -1.89
N SER A 54 11.43 6.30 -1.35
CA SER A 54 10.31 6.93 -2.09
C SER A 54 10.11 6.32 -3.48
N ARG A 55 9.99 4.98 -3.55
CA ARG A 55 9.90 4.26 -4.81
C ARG A 55 8.60 3.48 -4.98
N PHE A 56 8.29 3.17 -6.22
CA PHE A 56 7.26 2.18 -6.54
C PHE A 56 7.73 0.76 -6.21
N ILE A 57 6.75 -0.11 -6.00
CA ILE A 57 6.87 -1.56 -6.15
C ILE A 57 5.92 -2.03 -7.25
N ASP A 58 6.33 -3.01 -8.04
CA ASP A 58 5.47 -3.65 -9.02
C ASP A 58 4.58 -4.74 -8.38
N ALA A 59 3.70 -5.31 -9.20
CA ALA A 59 2.78 -6.34 -8.74
C ALA A 59 3.51 -7.61 -8.24
N GLY A 60 4.65 -7.95 -8.84
CA GLY A 60 5.47 -9.10 -8.44
C GLY A 60 6.04 -8.89 -7.04
N GLU A 61 6.76 -7.79 -6.81
CA GLU A 61 7.30 -7.44 -5.49
C GLU A 61 6.18 -7.32 -4.45
N ALA A 62 5.04 -6.70 -4.80
CA ALA A 62 3.90 -6.60 -3.90
C ALA A 62 3.32 -7.96 -3.47
N CYS A 63 3.35 -8.95 -4.38
CA CYS A 63 2.93 -10.31 -4.09
C CYS A 63 3.96 -11.04 -3.21
N GLU A 64 5.25 -10.92 -3.51
CA GLU A 64 6.34 -11.52 -2.71
C GLU A 64 6.34 -10.97 -1.27
N LEU A 65 6.01 -9.71 -1.10
CA LEU A 65 5.93 -9.06 0.21
C LEU A 65 4.62 -9.35 0.97
N GLY A 66 3.64 -9.98 0.34
CA GLY A 66 2.37 -10.34 0.96
C GLY A 66 1.27 -9.28 0.89
N LEU A 67 1.52 -8.11 0.28
CA LEU A 67 0.47 -7.09 0.06
C LEU A 67 -0.60 -7.59 -0.92
N VAL A 68 -0.19 -8.31 -1.95
CA VAL A 68 -1.07 -8.86 -2.99
C VAL A 68 -1.14 -10.37 -2.87
N ASN A 69 -2.35 -10.91 -2.84
CA ASN A 69 -2.57 -12.35 -2.73
C ASN A 69 -2.23 -13.11 -4.00
N ARG A 70 -2.40 -12.47 -5.17
CA ARG A 70 -2.10 -13.07 -6.48
C ARG A 70 -1.96 -12.01 -7.56
N VAL A 71 -1.02 -12.25 -8.49
CA VAL A 71 -0.83 -11.47 -9.71
C VAL A 71 -1.36 -12.26 -10.90
N LEU A 72 -2.04 -11.57 -11.81
CA LEU A 72 -2.74 -12.15 -12.97
C LEU A 72 -2.53 -11.26 -14.21
N PRO A 73 -2.59 -11.81 -15.44
CA PRO A 73 -2.73 -10.98 -16.63
C PRO A 73 -3.95 -10.05 -16.50
N ALA A 74 -3.84 -8.81 -17.01
CA ALA A 74 -4.92 -7.82 -16.92
C ALA A 74 -6.24 -8.35 -17.53
N SER A 75 -6.15 -9.15 -18.61
CA SER A 75 -7.30 -9.80 -19.25
C SER A 75 -8.07 -10.75 -18.32
N ASP A 76 -7.38 -11.36 -17.37
CA ASP A 76 -7.93 -12.43 -16.55
C ASP A 76 -8.38 -11.94 -15.16
N LEU A 77 -7.93 -10.75 -14.76
CA LEU A 77 -8.10 -10.22 -13.42
C LEU A 77 -9.57 -10.20 -12.97
N THR A 78 -10.45 -9.61 -13.78
CA THR A 78 -11.88 -9.49 -13.43
C THR A 78 -12.56 -10.84 -13.33
N THR A 79 -12.35 -11.71 -14.31
CA THR A 79 -12.93 -13.06 -14.34
C THR A 79 -12.47 -13.87 -13.13
N TYR A 80 -11.16 -13.91 -12.88
CA TYR A 80 -10.60 -14.63 -11.75
C TYR A 80 -11.16 -14.11 -10.40
N THR A 81 -11.19 -12.78 -10.23
CA THR A 81 -11.68 -12.16 -8.99
C THR A 81 -13.15 -12.50 -8.74
N THR A 82 -13.97 -12.45 -9.80
CA THR A 82 -15.39 -12.78 -9.72
C THR A 82 -15.59 -14.25 -9.37
N ASP A 83 -14.89 -15.16 -10.06
CA ASP A 83 -14.96 -16.59 -9.80
C ASP A 83 -14.51 -16.94 -8.37
N TRP A 84 -13.46 -16.29 -7.89
CA TRP A 84 -12.99 -16.45 -6.52
C TRP A 84 -14.07 -16.01 -5.51
N ALA A 85 -14.66 -14.84 -5.71
CA ALA A 85 -15.71 -14.33 -4.85
C ALA A 85 -16.94 -15.25 -4.84
N GLN A 86 -17.33 -15.79 -6.01
CA GLN A 86 -18.42 -16.75 -6.12
C GLN A 86 -18.13 -18.09 -5.39
N ARG A 87 -16.86 -18.54 -5.40
CA ARG A 87 -16.47 -19.72 -4.60
C ARG A 87 -16.57 -19.46 -3.12
N VAL A 88 -16.09 -18.30 -2.66
CA VAL A 88 -16.16 -17.89 -1.24
C VAL A 88 -17.62 -17.76 -0.80
N ALA A 89 -18.49 -17.19 -1.64
CA ALA A 89 -19.91 -16.99 -1.34
C ALA A 89 -20.71 -18.30 -1.14
N LYS A 90 -20.14 -19.46 -1.50
CA LYS A 90 -20.75 -20.77 -1.23
C LYS A 90 -20.55 -21.24 0.20
N ASN A 91 -19.66 -20.62 0.96
CA ASN A 91 -19.44 -20.93 2.38
C ASN A 91 -20.54 -20.31 3.23
N ASP A 92 -20.68 -20.81 4.47
CA ASP A 92 -21.64 -20.26 5.43
C ASP A 92 -21.32 -18.79 5.76
N PRO A 93 -22.25 -17.85 5.54
CA PRO A 93 -22.00 -16.43 5.71
C PRO A 93 -21.77 -16.03 7.17
N PHE A 94 -22.33 -16.76 8.13
CA PHE A 94 -22.09 -16.51 9.55
C PHE A 94 -20.65 -16.89 9.91
N GLN A 95 -20.17 -18.04 9.45
CA GLN A 95 -18.79 -18.48 9.69
C GLN A 95 -17.79 -17.53 9.03
N LEU A 96 -18.03 -17.09 7.78
CA LEU A 96 -17.18 -16.10 7.10
C LEU A 96 -17.07 -14.80 7.92
N ARG A 97 -18.19 -14.32 8.45
CA ARG A 97 -18.21 -13.13 9.31
C ARG A 97 -17.40 -13.37 10.58
N MET A 98 -17.56 -14.50 11.25
CA MET A 98 -16.82 -14.80 12.48
C MET A 98 -15.31 -14.91 12.24
N MET A 99 -14.90 -15.56 11.15
CA MET A 99 -13.49 -15.64 10.76
C MET A 99 -12.89 -14.25 10.49
N LYS A 100 -13.58 -13.42 9.69
CA LYS A 100 -13.15 -12.03 9.45
C LYS A 100 -13.03 -11.24 10.75
N MET A 101 -14.02 -11.32 11.62
CA MET A 101 -14.00 -10.63 12.92
C MET A 101 -12.85 -11.11 13.80
N ALA A 102 -12.53 -12.40 13.80
CA ALA A 102 -11.43 -12.95 14.59
C ALA A 102 -10.07 -12.44 14.10
N VAL A 103 -9.87 -12.37 12.77
CA VAL A 103 -8.64 -11.81 12.18
C VAL A 103 -8.51 -10.32 12.51
N ASN A 104 -9.55 -9.53 12.26
CA ASN A 104 -9.52 -8.09 12.55
C ASN A 104 -9.33 -7.81 14.04
N HIS A 105 -9.90 -8.66 14.92
CA HIS A 105 -9.70 -8.52 16.37
C HIS A 105 -8.26 -8.79 16.80
N ALA A 106 -7.56 -9.69 16.12
CA ALA A 106 -6.14 -9.92 16.37
C ALA A 106 -5.29 -8.68 16.07
N GLU A 107 -5.55 -7.99 14.95
CA GLU A 107 -4.88 -6.73 14.59
C GLU A 107 -5.23 -5.62 15.58
N GLU A 108 -6.51 -5.49 15.95
CA GLU A 108 -6.98 -4.50 16.91
C GLU A 108 -6.35 -4.69 18.29
N THR A 109 -6.23 -5.94 18.74
CA THR A 109 -5.58 -6.28 20.02
C THR A 109 -4.08 -5.94 20.01
N GLN A 110 -3.45 -5.96 18.85
CA GLN A 110 -2.06 -5.54 18.66
C GLN A 110 -1.91 -4.02 18.56
N GLY A 111 -3.01 -3.25 18.51
CA GLY A 111 -3.00 -1.79 18.54
C GLY A 111 -3.20 -1.09 17.20
N PHE A 112 -3.89 -1.72 16.25
CA PHE A 112 -4.16 -1.16 14.91
C PHE A 112 -4.77 0.24 14.98
N THR A 113 -5.89 0.41 15.70
CA THR A 113 -6.56 1.71 15.83
C THR A 113 -5.67 2.74 16.54
N ALA A 114 -5.01 2.36 17.62
CA ALA A 114 -4.11 3.27 18.35
C ALA A 114 -2.95 3.74 17.47
N HIS A 115 -2.36 2.83 16.67
CA HIS A 115 -1.29 3.15 15.73
C HIS A 115 -1.76 4.12 14.64
N THR A 116 -2.87 3.83 13.97
CA THR A 116 -3.38 4.67 12.87
C THR A 116 -3.74 6.08 13.33
N GLN A 117 -4.30 6.23 14.53
CA GLN A 117 -4.57 7.54 15.14
C GLN A 117 -3.28 8.31 15.45
N ALA A 118 -2.27 7.66 16.05
CA ALA A 118 -0.98 8.28 16.33
C ALA A 118 -0.24 8.66 15.05
N ALA A 119 -0.24 7.80 14.03
CA ALA A 119 0.37 8.05 12.74
C ALA A 119 -0.26 9.26 12.02
N HIS A 120 -1.56 9.44 12.14
CA HIS A 120 -2.23 10.65 11.62
C HIS A 120 -1.70 11.93 12.28
N SER A 121 -1.53 11.94 13.60
CA SER A 121 -0.95 13.09 14.30
C SER A 121 0.48 13.38 13.86
N MET A 122 1.31 12.34 13.68
CA MET A 122 2.67 12.48 13.15
C MET A 122 2.68 13.02 11.72
N TYR A 123 1.74 12.58 10.87
CA TYR A 123 1.59 13.12 9.52
C TYR A 123 1.26 14.61 9.54
N VAL A 124 0.34 15.05 10.38
CA VAL A 124 -0.01 16.48 10.53
C VAL A 124 1.21 17.29 11.00
N LEU A 125 1.94 16.81 12.00
CA LEU A 125 3.16 17.46 12.49
C LEU A 125 4.23 17.58 11.40
N ALA A 126 4.44 16.53 10.61
CA ALA A 126 5.39 16.54 9.50
C ALA A 126 5.02 17.57 8.41
N ARG A 127 3.72 17.87 8.26
CA ARG A 127 3.23 18.90 7.32
C ARG A 127 3.35 20.31 7.86
N MET A 128 3.36 20.47 9.17
CA MET A 128 3.43 21.78 9.85
C MET A 128 4.87 22.16 10.25
N GLY A 129 5.78 21.20 10.29
CA GLY A 129 7.18 21.42 10.65
C GLY A 129 7.88 22.37 9.67
N GLU A 130 8.82 23.15 10.18
CA GLU A 130 9.73 23.93 9.34
C GLU A 130 10.52 22.98 8.44
N LYS A 131 10.63 23.35 7.18
CA LYS A 131 11.47 22.60 6.24
C LYS A 131 12.92 22.90 6.58
N ASP A 132 13.70 21.86 6.81
CA ASP A 132 15.14 21.97 6.97
C ASP A 132 15.72 22.71 5.75
N PRO A 133 16.50 23.79 5.91
CA PRO A 133 17.15 24.50 4.80
C PRO A 133 18.03 23.62 3.91
N GLY A 134 18.40 22.44 4.33
CA GLY A 134 19.08 21.43 3.54
C GLY A 134 18.18 20.34 2.95
N SER A 135 16.87 20.45 3.16
CA SER A 135 15.97 19.38 2.70
C SER A 135 15.86 19.35 1.18
N TYR A 136 15.72 18.15 0.65
CA TYR A 136 15.53 17.89 -0.78
C TYR A 136 14.43 18.73 -1.45
N ILE A 137 13.50 19.28 -0.67
CA ILE A 137 12.40 20.11 -1.15
C ILE A 137 12.84 21.56 -1.44
N GLU A 138 13.89 22.07 -0.80
CA GLU A 138 14.42 23.43 -1.03
C GLU A 138 15.41 23.52 -2.17
N GLN A 139 16.07 22.43 -2.52
CA GLN A 139 17.05 22.39 -3.61
C GLN A 139 16.41 22.47 -5.00
N THR A 140 15.10 22.49 -5.12
CA THR A 140 14.37 22.55 -6.38
C THR A 140 13.54 23.82 -6.48
N ASP A 141 14.17 24.96 -6.62
CA ASP A 141 13.53 26.23 -7.01
C ASP A 141 12.97 26.17 -8.46
N GLU A 142 13.33 25.14 -9.22
CA GLU A 142 12.77 24.85 -10.51
C GLU A 142 11.77 23.68 -10.43
N LYS A 143 10.48 24.01 -10.42
CA LYS A 143 9.33 23.09 -10.55
C LYS A 143 9.44 21.84 -9.68
N ARG A 144 8.69 21.80 -8.58
CA ARG A 144 8.45 20.56 -7.82
C ARG A 144 8.26 19.40 -8.80
N ARG A 145 9.23 18.52 -8.88
CA ARG A 145 9.02 17.25 -9.59
C ARG A 145 7.89 16.53 -8.91
N PRO A 146 6.83 16.14 -9.64
CA PRO A 146 5.76 15.37 -9.05
C PRO A 146 6.38 14.16 -8.30
N MET A 147 5.95 13.91 -7.06
CA MET A 147 6.47 12.79 -6.25
C MET A 147 6.43 11.46 -7.01
N VAL A 148 5.45 11.30 -7.90
CA VAL A 148 5.30 10.13 -8.77
C VAL A 148 6.46 9.97 -9.75
N GLU A 149 6.94 11.07 -10.37
CA GLU A 149 8.09 11.02 -11.29
C GLU A 149 9.37 10.63 -10.57
N VAL A 150 9.61 11.18 -9.39
CA VAL A 150 10.76 10.81 -8.54
C VAL A 150 10.68 9.33 -8.15
N ALA A 151 9.51 8.87 -7.74
CA ALA A 151 9.30 7.48 -7.35
C ALA A 151 9.51 6.50 -8.51
N LEU A 152 9.10 6.86 -9.73
CA LEU A 152 9.37 6.07 -10.94
C LEU A 152 10.87 6.02 -11.26
N GLN A 153 11.58 7.14 -11.16
CA GLN A 153 13.03 7.18 -11.35
C GLN A 153 13.77 6.30 -10.34
N ASN A 154 13.36 6.35 -9.07
CA ASN A 154 13.94 5.54 -8.00
C ASN A 154 13.70 4.04 -8.24
N TYR A 155 12.49 3.66 -8.67
CA TYR A 155 12.16 2.30 -9.06
C TYR A 155 13.02 1.80 -10.23
N GLN A 156 13.15 2.61 -11.29
CA GLN A 156 13.95 2.26 -12.46
C GLN A 156 15.44 2.09 -12.12
N ARG A 157 16.00 2.98 -11.30
CA ARG A 157 17.39 2.91 -10.85
C ARG A 157 17.67 1.61 -10.11
N ARG A 158 16.82 1.23 -9.15
CA ARG A 158 16.99 -0.01 -8.41
C ARG A 158 17.00 -1.26 -9.29
N ASN A 159 16.18 -1.28 -10.35
CA ASN A 159 16.09 -2.44 -11.24
C ASN A 159 17.20 -2.47 -12.29
N SER A 160 18.09 -1.47 -12.33
CA SER A 160 19.24 -1.37 -13.25
C SER A 160 20.55 -1.78 -12.57
N ASP A 161 20.58 -1.85 -11.25
CA ASP A 161 21.69 -2.32 -10.40
C ASP A 161 21.57 -3.82 -10.14
#